data_f87e21f501dbbd8bd6b598c35476b4bb
#
_entry.id   f87e21f501dbbd8bd6b598c35476b4bb
#
_cell.length_a   1.000
_cell.length_b   1.000
_cell.length_c   1.000
_cell.angle_alpha   90.00
_cell.angle_beta   90.00
_cell.angle_gamma   90.00
#
_symmetry.space_group_name_H-M   'P 1'
#
loop_
_entity.id
_entity.type
_entity.pdbx_description
1 polymer ?
#
loop_
_entity_poly.entity_id
_entity_poly.type
_entity_poly.pdbx_seq_one_letter_code
_entity_poly.pdbx_strand_id
1 'polypeptide(L)'
;MSSFFKRKKSKSPSPQPFTLDTPPLTPLNLVGYLPTTKNRIMTRDLGEDIRNIIPARLQIQSEWQLVYSLEQHGASLHTLYRLMKPAREKYDKNGYVIVIKDNQGDRFGCFVNEYLHPTDLRRFYGNGECFLWKCKEMKQDGDEHLQFKAFPYTGLNDYIIYCTSEFMSLGGGDGHYGLWCDADLMNGVSDSSLTFGNEPLSDGGTKFGILGMEVWKVG
;
A
#
# COMPACT_ATOMS: atom_id res chain seq x y z
N MET A 1 -62.25 48.52 -23.11
CA MET A 1 -61.13 47.84 -23.81
C MET A 1 -59.96 47.71 -22.86
N SER A 2 -59.77 46.52 -22.28
CA SER A 2 -58.70 46.31 -21.27
C SER A 2 -57.64 45.35 -21.90
N SER A 3 -56.46 45.90 -22.07
CA SER A 3 -55.31 45.17 -22.69
C SER A 3 -54.50 44.47 -21.61
N PHE A 4 -54.53 43.12 -21.60
CA PHE A 4 -53.70 42.30 -20.69
C PHE A 4 -52.30 42.11 -21.29
N PHE A 5 -51.28 42.69 -20.71
CA PHE A 5 -49.88 42.40 -21.01
C PHE A 5 -49.44 41.10 -20.29
N LYS A 6 -49.19 40.04 -21.05
CA LYS A 6 -48.53 38.79 -20.54
C LYS A 6 -47.04 39.01 -20.39
N ARG A 7 -46.54 39.08 -19.15
CA ARG A 7 -45.09 39.04 -18.83
C ARG A 7 -44.56 37.65 -19.09
N LYS A 8 -43.64 37.50 -20.06
CA LYS A 8 -42.81 36.29 -20.23
C LYS A 8 -41.84 36.17 -19.05
N LYS A 9 -41.95 35.06 -18.27
CA LYS A 9 -40.94 34.70 -17.30
C LYS A 9 -39.71 34.16 -18.05
N SER A 10 -38.57 34.87 -17.94
CA SER A 10 -37.29 34.39 -18.37
C SER A 10 -36.86 33.24 -17.42
N LYS A 11 -36.63 32.05 -17.93
CA LYS A 11 -35.99 30.95 -17.20
C LYS A 11 -34.53 31.35 -17.01
N SER A 12 -34.08 31.47 -15.77
CA SER A 12 -32.67 31.53 -15.43
C SER A 12 -32.01 30.20 -15.82
N PRO A 13 -30.79 30.21 -16.40
CA PRO A 13 -30.08 28.99 -16.72
C PRO A 13 -29.76 28.26 -15.40
N SER A 14 -30.04 26.94 -15.38
CA SER A 14 -29.64 26.07 -14.29
C SER A 14 -28.11 26.08 -14.17
N PRO A 15 -27.55 26.12 -12.94
CA PRO A 15 -26.10 26.04 -12.78
C PRO A 15 -25.61 24.69 -13.35
N GLN A 16 -24.69 24.76 -14.30
CA GLN A 16 -23.97 23.61 -14.80
C GLN A 16 -23.12 23.05 -13.66
N PRO A 17 -23.07 21.72 -13.44
CA PRO A 17 -22.16 21.14 -12.46
C PRO A 17 -20.73 21.48 -12.86
N PHE A 18 -19.99 22.12 -11.95
CA PHE A 18 -18.56 22.32 -12.08
C PHE A 18 -17.89 20.92 -12.02
N THR A 19 -17.56 20.37 -13.16
CA THR A 19 -16.59 19.28 -13.23
C THR A 19 -15.21 19.93 -13.07
N LEU A 20 -14.61 19.78 -11.91
CA LEU A 20 -13.19 20.03 -11.74
C LEU A 20 -12.48 18.91 -12.54
N ASP A 21 -12.12 19.19 -13.77
CA ASP A 21 -11.17 18.38 -14.53
C ASP A 21 -9.80 18.49 -13.83
N THR A 22 -9.57 17.62 -12.84
CA THR A 22 -8.23 17.46 -12.27
C THR A 22 -7.32 16.93 -13.37
N PRO A 23 -6.21 17.62 -13.68
CA PRO A 23 -5.29 17.13 -14.70
C PRO A 23 -4.82 15.71 -14.34
N PRO A 24 -4.64 14.83 -15.33
CA PRO A 24 -4.17 13.47 -15.07
C PRO A 24 -2.82 13.51 -14.35
N LEU A 25 -2.65 12.61 -13.39
CA LEU A 25 -1.38 12.48 -12.68
C LEU A 25 -0.26 12.11 -13.65
N THR A 26 0.94 12.63 -13.42
CA THR A 26 2.14 12.20 -14.15
C THR A 26 2.33 10.69 -13.94
N PRO A 27 2.62 9.90 -14.98
CA PRO A 27 2.85 8.47 -14.86
C PRO A 27 3.93 8.14 -13.82
N LEU A 28 3.72 7.06 -13.07
CA LEU A 28 4.63 6.62 -12.02
C LEU A 28 5.98 6.17 -12.60
N ASN A 29 7.07 6.68 -12.01
CA ASN A 29 8.44 6.27 -12.27
C ASN A 29 8.99 5.49 -11.09
N LEU A 30 9.42 4.24 -11.33
CA LEU A 30 9.99 3.35 -10.33
C LEU A 30 11.52 3.36 -10.48
N VAL A 31 12.24 3.91 -9.49
CA VAL A 31 13.70 4.05 -9.52
C VAL A 31 14.37 3.21 -8.42
N GLY A 32 15.64 2.86 -8.59
CA GLY A 32 16.46 2.18 -7.59
C GLY A 32 16.76 0.71 -7.87
N TYR A 33 16.22 0.13 -8.93
CA TYR A 33 16.67 -1.18 -9.36
C TYR A 33 18.09 -1.13 -9.94
N LEU A 34 18.93 -2.06 -9.50
CA LEU A 34 20.22 -2.30 -10.12
C LEU A 34 20.02 -2.97 -11.51
N PRO A 35 20.96 -2.74 -12.47
CA PRO A 35 20.89 -3.40 -13.77
C PRO A 35 20.89 -4.94 -13.70
N THR A 36 21.43 -5.49 -12.61
CA THR A 36 21.52 -6.93 -12.34
C THR A 36 20.25 -7.54 -11.76
N THR A 37 19.29 -6.71 -11.29
CA THR A 37 18.03 -7.17 -10.68
C THR A 37 17.14 -7.83 -11.73
N LYS A 38 16.89 -9.14 -11.58
CA LYS A 38 16.11 -9.94 -12.52
C LYS A 38 14.65 -10.09 -12.11
N ASN A 39 14.39 -10.25 -10.81
CA ASN A 39 13.06 -10.56 -10.28
C ASN A 39 12.43 -9.30 -9.67
N ARG A 40 12.01 -8.40 -10.53
CA ARG A 40 11.29 -7.20 -10.12
C ARG A 40 9.85 -7.56 -9.78
N ILE A 41 9.38 -7.18 -8.59
CA ILE A 41 8.04 -7.54 -8.10
C ILE A 41 7.05 -6.42 -8.37
N MET A 42 7.46 -5.17 -8.11
CA MET A 42 6.64 -4.00 -8.40
C MET A 42 6.57 -3.75 -9.90
N THR A 43 5.36 -3.66 -10.43
CA THR A 43 5.10 -3.19 -11.79
C THR A 43 4.53 -1.76 -11.72
N ARG A 44 4.58 -1.04 -12.85
CA ARG A 44 3.96 0.29 -12.90
C ARG A 44 2.47 0.21 -12.63
N ASP A 45 1.76 -0.74 -13.23
CA ASP A 45 0.31 -0.89 -13.09
C ASP A 45 -0.09 -1.15 -11.63
N LEU A 46 0.61 -2.07 -10.94
CA LEU A 46 0.43 -2.29 -9.50
C LEU A 46 0.74 -1.04 -8.69
N GLY A 47 1.79 -0.30 -9.04
CA GLY A 47 2.13 0.95 -8.38
C GLY A 47 1.06 2.02 -8.56
N GLU A 48 0.45 2.14 -9.76
CA GLU A 48 -0.66 3.08 -10.00
C GLU A 48 -1.94 2.67 -9.24
N ASP A 49 -2.25 1.38 -9.13
CA ASP A 49 -3.37 0.90 -8.32
C ASP A 49 -3.19 1.28 -6.85
N ILE A 50 -2.00 1.05 -6.29
CA ILE A 50 -1.68 1.44 -4.92
C ILE A 50 -1.69 2.97 -4.77
N ARG A 51 -1.16 3.72 -5.76
CA ARG A 51 -1.13 5.18 -5.77
C ARG A 51 -2.51 5.81 -5.65
N ASN A 52 -3.53 5.18 -6.23
CA ASN A 52 -4.91 5.67 -6.18
C ASN A 52 -5.52 5.65 -4.77
N ILE A 53 -4.96 4.89 -3.83
CA ILE A 53 -5.52 4.69 -2.49
C ILE A 53 -4.62 5.19 -1.35
N ILE A 54 -3.34 5.51 -1.61
CA ILE A 54 -2.48 6.14 -0.61
C ILE A 54 -2.95 7.57 -0.30
N PRO A 55 -2.52 8.20 0.80
CA PRO A 55 -2.90 9.57 1.13
C PRO A 55 -2.68 10.57 -0.02
N ALA A 56 -3.64 11.46 -0.24
CA ALA A 56 -3.63 12.39 -1.38
C ALA A 56 -2.34 13.21 -1.51
N ARG A 57 -1.69 13.56 -0.37
CA ARG A 57 -0.39 14.25 -0.35
C ARG A 57 0.73 13.44 -1.02
N LEU A 58 0.61 12.12 -1.06
CA LEU A 58 1.58 11.21 -1.66
C LEU A 58 1.20 10.80 -3.10
N GLN A 59 -0.07 10.88 -3.47
CA GLN A 59 -0.53 10.56 -4.83
C GLN A 59 0.11 11.44 -5.90
N ILE A 60 0.45 12.69 -5.55
CA ILE A 60 1.11 13.64 -6.46
C ILE A 60 2.58 13.31 -6.73
N GLN A 61 3.18 12.43 -5.94
CA GLN A 61 4.55 11.98 -6.13
C GLN A 61 4.62 11.04 -7.33
N SER A 62 5.34 11.45 -8.35
CA SER A 62 5.49 10.69 -9.59
C SER A 62 6.69 9.73 -9.59
N GLU A 63 7.53 9.78 -8.56
CA GLU A 63 8.69 8.92 -8.43
C GLU A 63 8.67 8.18 -7.10
N TRP A 64 8.80 6.84 -7.16
CA TRP A 64 8.95 5.98 -6.00
C TRP A 64 10.35 5.37 -6.01
N GLN A 65 11.00 5.41 -4.86
CA GLN A 65 12.36 4.93 -4.68
C GLN A 65 12.38 3.55 -4.03
N LEU A 66 13.01 2.57 -4.68
CA LEU A 66 13.32 1.28 -4.06
C LEU A 66 14.35 1.48 -2.95
N VAL A 67 13.95 1.24 -1.70
CA VAL A 67 14.85 1.35 -0.54
C VAL A 67 15.35 0.00 -0.07
N TYR A 68 14.57 -1.06 -0.29
CA TYR A 68 14.97 -2.42 0.02
C TYR A 68 14.43 -3.38 -1.04
N SER A 69 15.24 -4.37 -1.39
CA SER A 69 14.84 -5.53 -2.18
C SER A 69 15.58 -6.75 -1.64
N LEU A 70 14.86 -7.85 -1.43
CA LEU A 70 15.43 -9.11 -0.97
C LEU A 70 16.52 -9.59 -1.93
N GLU A 71 16.34 -9.42 -3.24
CA GLU A 71 17.33 -9.81 -4.26
C GLU A 71 18.60 -8.94 -4.20
N GLN A 72 18.46 -7.62 -3.95
CA GLN A 72 19.61 -6.70 -3.97
C GLN A 72 20.36 -6.62 -2.64
N HIS A 73 19.68 -6.83 -1.51
CA HIS A 73 20.20 -6.53 -0.18
C HIS A 73 20.29 -7.77 0.72
N GLY A 74 19.82 -8.94 0.24
CA GLY A 74 19.76 -10.17 1.01
C GLY A 74 18.58 -10.25 1.97
N ALA A 75 18.30 -11.44 2.47
CA ALA A 75 17.18 -11.76 3.36
C ALA A 75 17.54 -11.42 4.81
N SER A 76 17.19 -10.21 5.26
CA SER A 76 17.47 -9.74 6.61
C SER A 76 16.56 -8.58 7.00
N LEU A 77 15.75 -8.79 8.03
CA LEU A 77 14.88 -7.77 8.60
C LEU A 77 15.68 -6.60 9.19
N HIS A 78 16.83 -6.88 9.82
CA HIS A 78 17.74 -5.85 10.30
C HIS A 78 18.23 -4.94 9.16
N THR A 79 18.57 -5.52 8.01
CA THR A 79 18.98 -4.74 6.83
C THR A 79 17.83 -3.90 6.29
N LEU A 80 16.61 -4.47 6.25
CA LEU A 80 15.40 -3.75 5.86
C LEU A 80 15.19 -2.52 6.74
N TYR A 81 15.16 -2.68 8.06
CA TYR A 81 14.98 -1.57 9.01
C TYR A 81 16.03 -0.49 8.83
N ARG A 82 17.31 -0.89 8.70
CA ARG A 82 18.41 0.05 8.50
C ARG A 82 18.28 0.86 7.22
N LEU A 83 17.84 0.24 6.14
CA LEU A 83 17.67 0.91 4.84
C LEU A 83 16.41 1.79 4.78
N MET A 84 15.36 1.44 5.52
CA MET A 84 14.16 2.27 5.62
C MET A 84 14.38 3.51 6.50
N LYS A 85 15.35 3.47 7.41
CA LYS A 85 15.56 4.55 8.38
C LYS A 85 15.88 5.87 7.66
N PRO A 86 15.06 6.94 7.82
CA PRO A 86 15.29 8.21 7.19
C PRO A 86 16.45 8.96 7.85
N ALA A 87 17.16 9.82 7.10
CA ALA A 87 18.25 10.62 7.63
C ALA A 87 17.81 11.61 8.72
N ARG A 88 16.53 12.02 8.71
CA ARG A 88 15.91 12.93 9.68
C ARG A 88 14.53 12.41 10.05
N GLU A 89 14.45 11.53 11.03
CA GLU A 89 13.22 10.86 11.47
C GLU A 89 12.09 11.84 11.83
N LYS A 90 12.39 12.90 12.59
CA LYS A 90 11.40 13.89 13.06
C LYS A 90 10.63 14.60 11.94
N TYR A 91 11.18 14.65 10.75
CA TYR A 91 10.60 15.37 9.60
C TYR A 91 10.21 14.43 8.46
N ASP A 92 10.26 13.13 8.69
CA ASP A 92 9.85 12.16 7.69
C ASP A 92 8.32 12.21 7.52
N LYS A 93 7.88 12.57 6.32
CA LYS A 93 6.47 12.61 5.90
C LYS A 93 6.22 11.62 4.77
N ASN A 94 7.19 10.76 4.52
CA ASN A 94 7.10 9.76 3.48
C ASN A 94 6.12 8.66 3.88
N GLY A 95 5.64 7.94 2.88
CA GLY A 95 5.01 6.65 3.06
C GLY A 95 5.90 5.55 2.49
N TYR A 96 5.60 4.32 2.86
CA TYR A 96 6.34 3.16 2.36
C TYR A 96 5.37 2.09 1.89
N VAL A 97 5.60 1.58 0.69
CA VAL A 97 4.86 0.44 0.14
C VAL A 97 5.75 -0.79 0.24
N ILE A 98 5.26 -1.81 0.93
CA ILE A 98 5.89 -3.12 1.01
C ILE A 98 5.17 -4.05 0.04
N VAL A 99 5.92 -4.72 -0.82
CA VAL A 99 5.42 -5.74 -1.75
C VAL A 99 6.09 -7.06 -1.43
N ILE A 100 5.28 -8.08 -1.26
CA ILE A 100 5.73 -9.46 -1.05
C ILE A 100 5.24 -10.30 -2.23
N LYS A 101 6.11 -11.14 -2.74
CA LYS A 101 5.77 -12.23 -3.64
C LYS A 101 6.00 -13.55 -2.92
N ASP A 102 4.97 -14.35 -2.81
CA ASP A 102 5.07 -15.64 -2.16
C ASP A 102 5.46 -16.77 -3.11
N ASN A 103 5.60 -17.97 -2.57
CA ASN A 103 5.99 -19.17 -3.31
C ASN A 103 4.87 -19.72 -4.23
N GLN A 104 3.64 -19.18 -4.15
CA GLN A 104 2.56 -19.45 -5.10
C GLN A 104 2.58 -18.47 -6.28
N GLY A 105 3.34 -17.39 -6.15
CA GLY A 105 3.40 -16.30 -7.12
C GLY A 105 2.45 -15.14 -6.82
N ASP A 106 1.68 -15.24 -5.72
CA ASP A 106 0.77 -14.19 -5.30
C ASP A 106 1.55 -12.92 -4.88
N ARG A 107 0.99 -11.75 -5.17
CA ARG A 107 1.56 -10.46 -4.78
C ARG A 107 0.61 -9.74 -3.83
N PHE A 108 1.12 -9.38 -2.68
CA PHE A 108 0.40 -8.67 -1.64
C PHE A 108 1.37 -7.86 -0.77
N GLY A 109 0.83 -7.11 0.18
CA GLY A 109 1.65 -6.34 1.09
C GLY A 109 0.88 -5.28 1.86
N CYS A 110 1.54 -4.18 2.12
CA CYS A 110 0.98 -3.09 2.90
C CYS A 110 1.49 -1.72 2.45
N PHE A 111 0.75 -0.69 2.84
CA PHE A 111 1.22 0.68 2.91
C PHE A 111 1.35 1.08 4.38
N VAL A 112 2.46 1.73 4.73
CA VAL A 112 2.71 2.27 6.06
C VAL A 112 3.10 3.74 5.98
N ASN A 113 2.60 4.53 6.93
CA ASN A 113 2.78 5.98 6.98
C ASN A 113 4.12 6.41 7.59
N GLU A 114 4.91 5.47 8.10
CA GLU A 114 6.23 5.70 8.67
C GLU A 114 7.13 4.49 8.43
N TYR A 115 8.46 4.66 8.56
CA TYR A 115 9.41 3.56 8.34
C TYR A 115 9.27 2.46 9.40
N LEU A 116 9.46 1.22 8.99
CA LEU A 116 9.42 0.09 9.92
C LEU A 116 10.68 0.09 10.79
N HIS A 117 10.49 -0.06 12.10
CA HIS A 117 11.56 -0.12 13.09
C HIS A 117 11.14 -0.91 14.32
N PRO A 118 12.06 -1.60 15.00
CA PRO A 118 11.74 -2.26 16.26
C PRO A 118 11.40 -1.24 17.33
N THR A 119 10.44 -1.57 18.19
CA THR A 119 10.03 -0.74 19.33
C THR A 119 10.44 -1.40 20.65
N ASP A 120 11.13 -0.65 21.50
CA ASP A 120 11.60 -1.16 22.81
C ASP A 120 10.48 -1.32 23.83
N LEU A 121 9.32 -0.71 23.61
CA LEU A 121 8.25 -0.58 24.58
C LEU A 121 7.07 -1.52 24.36
N ARG A 122 7.18 -2.53 23.51
CA ARG A 122 6.06 -3.40 23.11
C ARG A 122 4.80 -2.57 22.72
N ARG A 123 5.00 -1.50 21.97
CA ARG A 123 3.94 -0.59 21.54
C ARG A 123 3.68 -0.75 20.08
N PHE A 124 2.42 -0.73 19.73
CA PHE A 124 2.00 -0.53 18.33
C PHE A 124 2.23 0.94 17.94
N TYR A 125 2.51 1.17 16.67
CA TYR A 125 2.69 2.48 16.05
C TYR A 125 2.04 2.53 14.67
N GLY A 126 2.20 3.62 13.93
CA GLY A 126 1.46 3.88 12.71
C GLY A 126 0.13 4.59 12.98
N ASN A 127 -0.59 4.90 11.94
CA ASN A 127 -1.88 5.58 12.02
C ASN A 127 -2.89 5.02 11.01
N GLY A 128 -4.10 5.57 10.96
CA GLY A 128 -5.19 5.14 10.09
C GLY A 128 -4.95 5.31 8.59
N GLU A 129 -3.80 5.84 8.15
CA GLU A 129 -3.41 5.84 6.74
C GLU A 129 -2.88 4.49 6.27
N CYS A 130 -2.45 3.61 7.21
CA CYS A 130 -1.96 2.27 6.89
C CYS A 130 -3.07 1.38 6.36
N PHE A 131 -2.73 0.51 5.41
CA PHE A 131 -3.64 -0.51 4.89
C PHE A 131 -2.87 -1.75 4.42
N LEU A 132 -3.58 -2.87 4.34
CA LEU A 132 -3.11 -4.08 3.68
C LEU A 132 -3.70 -4.15 2.27
N TRP A 133 -3.05 -4.87 1.38
CA TRP A 133 -3.54 -5.08 0.02
C TRP A 133 -3.08 -6.41 -0.54
N LYS A 134 -3.84 -6.93 -1.51
CA LYS A 134 -3.44 -8.05 -2.36
C LYS A 134 -3.85 -7.81 -3.79
N CYS A 135 -3.14 -8.43 -4.73
CA CYS A 135 -3.54 -8.45 -6.12
C CYS A 135 -3.46 -9.86 -6.69
N LYS A 136 -4.37 -10.15 -7.59
CA LYS A 136 -4.47 -11.43 -8.27
C LYS A 136 -4.46 -11.20 -9.78
N GLU A 137 -3.66 -11.98 -10.48
CA GLU A 137 -3.70 -12.01 -11.94
C GLU A 137 -4.91 -12.83 -12.38
N MET A 138 -5.84 -12.18 -13.06
CA MET A 138 -7.02 -12.82 -13.63
C MET A 138 -6.87 -12.90 -15.15
N LYS A 139 -7.14 -14.07 -15.72
CA LYS A 139 -7.26 -14.25 -17.16
C LYS A 139 -8.74 -14.29 -17.51
N GLN A 140 -9.20 -13.25 -18.18
CA GLN A 140 -10.57 -13.19 -18.68
C GLN A 140 -10.53 -12.90 -20.18
N ASP A 141 -11.16 -13.77 -20.98
CA ASP A 141 -11.28 -13.65 -22.46
C ASP A 141 -9.94 -13.51 -23.22
N GLY A 142 -8.83 -14.01 -22.62
CA GLY A 142 -7.49 -13.92 -23.20
C GLY A 142 -6.69 -12.70 -22.79
N ASP A 143 -7.29 -11.73 -22.11
CA ASP A 143 -6.62 -10.58 -21.52
C ASP A 143 -6.24 -10.85 -20.04
N GLU A 144 -5.04 -10.43 -19.67
CA GLU A 144 -4.55 -10.50 -18.28
C GLU A 144 -4.93 -9.20 -17.57
N HIS A 145 -5.79 -9.29 -16.56
CA HIS A 145 -6.18 -8.17 -15.71
C HIS A 145 -5.68 -8.38 -14.28
N LEU A 146 -5.16 -7.32 -13.67
CA LEU A 146 -4.79 -7.32 -12.26
C LEU A 146 -6.01 -6.95 -11.43
N GLN A 147 -6.52 -7.89 -10.63
CA GLN A 147 -7.56 -7.60 -9.64
C GLN A 147 -6.88 -7.15 -8.34
N PHE A 148 -6.98 -5.86 -8.04
CA PHE A 148 -6.44 -5.25 -6.83
C PHE A 148 -7.52 -5.14 -5.75
N LYS A 149 -7.16 -5.51 -4.50
CA LYS A 149 -8.04 -5.39 -3.33
C LYS A 149 -7.27 -4.79 -2.17
N ALA A 150 -7.80 -3.71 -1.60
CA ALA A 150 -7.25 -3.05 -0.43
C ALA A 150 -8.11 -3.31 0.82
N PHE A 151 -7.46 -3.31 1.98
CA PHE A 151 -8.06 -3.48 3.30
C PHE A 151 -7.63 -2.29 4.16
N PRO A 152 -8.42 -1.21 4.17
CA PRO A 152 -8.10 -0.01 4.94
C PRO A 152 -8.23 -0.26 6.44
N TYR A 153 -7.64 0.65 7.23
CA TYR A 153 -7.80 0.66 8.67
C TYR A 153 -9.28 0.81 9.08
N THR A 154 -9.74 -0.06 9.97
CA THR A 154 -11.15 -0.13 10.38
C THR A 154 -11.52 0.80 11.54
N GLY A 155 -10.53 1.24 12.32
CA GLY A 155 -10.75 1.99 13.55
C GLY A 155 -11.20 1.14 14.75
N LEU A 156 -11.24 -0.19 14.64
CA LEU A 156 -11.72 -1.08 15.72
C LEU A 156 -10.68 -1.28 16.84
N ASN A 157 -9.38 -1.17 16.50
CA ASN A 157 -8.28 -1.20 17.48
C ASN A 157 -7.06 -0.48 16.89
N ASP A 158 -6.04 -0.20 17.73
CA ASP A 158 -4.82 0.50 17.33
C ASP A 158 -3.62 -0.45 17.09
N TYR A 159 -3.88 -1.73 16.80
CA TYR A 159 -2.84 -2.74 16.58
C TYR A 159 -2.29 -2.69 15.14
N ILE A 160 -1.82 -1.49 14.72
CA ILE A 160 -1.50 -1.20 13.33
C ILE A 160 -0.16 -1.81 12.94
N ILE A 161 0.95 -1.34 13.50
CA ILE A 161 2.30 -1.84 13.24
C ILE A 161 2.94 -2.27 14.54
N TYR A 162 3.53 -3.47 14.57
CA TYR A 162 4.36 -3.93 15.67
C TYR A 162 5.56 -4.68 15.13
N CYS A 163 6.74 -4.12 15.39
CA CYS A 163 8.02 -4.65 14.93
C CYS A 163 8.96 -4.89 16.11
N THR A 164 9.73 -5.96 15.99
CA THR A 164 10.81 -6.32 16.91
C THR A 164 12.09 -6.63 16.12
N SER A 165 13.17 -7.04 16.77
CA SER A 165 14.34 -7.61 16.09
C SER A 165 14.04 -8.91 15.36
N GLU A 166 13.02 -9.65 15.82
CA GLU A 166 12.70 -11.02 15.37
C GLU A 166 11.60 -11.10 14.32
N PHE A 167 10.79 -10.06 14.20
CA PHE A 167 9.69 -10.03 13.22
C PHE A 167 9.17 -8.62 12.96
N MET A 168 8.49 -8.48 11.83
CA MET A 168 7.60 -7.35 11.57
C MET A 168 6.15 -7.82 11.45
N SER A 169 5.19 -7.02 11.93
CA SER A 169 3.77 -7.34 11.77
C SER A 169 2.91 -6.10 11.58
N LEU A 170 1.81 -6.28 10.85
CA LEU A 170 0.77 -5.30 10.64
C LEU A 170 -0.59 -5.93 10.89
N GLY A 171 -1.43 -5.19 11.61
CA GLY A 171 -2.73 -5.70 12.03
C GLY A 171 -2.60 -6.79 13.09
N GLY A 172 -3.43 -6.69 14.10
CA GLY A 172 -3.42 -7.65 15.20
C GLY A 172 -4.81 -7.78 15.82
N GLY A 173 -4.86 -8.58 16.87
CA GLY A 173 -6.06 -8.88 17.63
C GLY A 173 -6.39 -10.38 17.57
N ASP A 174 -6.97 -10.88 18.67
CA ASP A 174 -7.44 -12.27 18.80
C ASP A 174 -6.38 -13.35 18.52
N GLY A 175 -5.07 -13.01 18.69
CA GLY A 175 -3.97 -13.94 18.45
C GLY A 175 -3.58 -14.11 16.98
N HIS A 176 -4.10 -13.29 16.09
CA HIS A 176 -3.83 -13.31 14.66
C HIS A 176 -3.10 -12.04 14.19
N TYR A 177 -2.36 -12.15 13.10
CA TYR A 177 -1.74 -11.02 12.41
C TYR A 177 -2.31 -10.88 11.00
N GLY A 178 -2.64 -9.64 10.61
CA GLY A 178 -3.02 -9.34 9.24
C GLY A 178 -1.89 -9.64 8.26
N LEU A 179 -0.66 -9.30 8.65
CA LEU A 179 0.59 -9.65 7.98
C LEU A 179 1.71 -9.77 9.01
N TRP A 180 2.47 -10.85 8.96
CA TRP A 180 3.65 -11.10 9.80
C TRP A 180 4.76 -11.72 8.96
N CYS A 181 6.02 -11.31 9.18
CA CYS A 181 7.19 -11.89 8.54
C CYS A 181 8.31 -12.08 9.57
N ASP A 182 9.05 -13.19 9.45
CA ASP A 182 10.18 -13.52 10.33
C ASP A 182 11.42 -12.65 10.07
N ALA A 183 12.43 -12.77 10.95
CA ALA A 183 13.68 -12.00 10.87
C ALA A 183 14.51 -12.31 9.61
N ASP A 184 14.42 -13.54 9.13
CA ASP A 184 15.14 -14.01 7.95
C ASP A 184 14.37 -13.68 6.65
N LEU A 185 13.16 -13.12 6.75
CA LEU A 185 12.29 -12.79 5.62
C LEU A 185 12.08 -13.98 4.65
N MET A 186 12.00 -15.18 5.22
CA MET A 186 11.77 -16.42 4.48
C MET A 186 10.34 -16.93 4.63
N ASN A 187 9.70 -16.64 5.78
CA ASN A 187 8.38 -17.12 6.10
C ASN A 187 7.47 -15.97 6.54
N GLY A 188 6.21 -16.09 6.19
CA GLY A 188 5.18 -15.15 6.63
C GLY A 188 3.89 -15.82 7.04
N VAL A 189 3.08 -15.07 7.75
CA VAL A 189 1.72 -15.42 8.16
C VAL A 189 0.81 -14.26 7.80
N SER A 190 -0.36 -14.57 7.26
CA SER A 190 -1.43 -13.62 7.06
C SER A 190 -2.76 -14.28 7.39
N ASP A 191 -3.50 -13.69 8.32
CA ASP A 191 -4.83 -14.14 8.70
C ASP A 191 -5.76 -12.92 8.81
N SER A 192 -7.03 -13.16 9.09
CA SER A 192 -7.97 -12.07 9.33
C SER A 192 -7.54 -11.25 10.54
N SER A 193 -7.64 -9.94 10.46
CA SER A 193 -7.39 -9.04 11.59
C SER A 193 -8.53 -8.04 11.75
N LEU A 194 -8.85 -7.70 12.99
CA LEU A 194 -9.84 -6.65 13.27
C LEU A 194 -9.33 -5.27 12.82
N THR A 195 -8.01 -5.06 12.84
CA THR A 195 -7.37 -3.79 12.47
C THR A 195 -7.67 -3.39 11.03
N PHE A 196 -7.66 -4.35 10.10
CA PHE A 196 -7.84 -4.09 8.67
C PHE A 196 -9.05 -4.81 8.05
N GLY A 197 -9.75 -5.67 8.80
CA GLY A 197 -10.87 -6.44 8.28
C GLY A 197 -10.47 -7.31 7.07
N ASN A 198 -9.20 -7.67 6.98
CA ASN A 198 -8.66 -8.44 5.87
C ASN A 198 -9.00 -9.92 5.98
N GLU A 199 -9.02 -10.59 4.86
CA GLU A 199 -8.87 -12.03 4.70
C GLU A 199 -7.37 -12.38 4.55
N PRO A 200 -6.95 -13.66 4.61
CA PRO A 200 -5.59 -14.03 4.27
C PRO A 200 -5.13 -13.43 2.93
N LEU A 201 -3.92 -12.88 2.91
CA LEU A 201 -3.41 -12.17 1.74
C LEU A 201 -2.87 -13.13 0.67
N SER A 202 -2.29 -14.27 1.09
CA SER A 202 -1.89 -15.34 0.19
C SER A 202 -3.08 -16.26 -0.12
N ASP A 203 -3.28 -16.62 -1.38
CA ASP A 203 -4.29 -17.60 -1.78
C ASP A 203 -3.86 -19.03 -1.38
N GLY A 204 -2.57 -19.25 -1.07
CA GLY A 204 -2.03 -20.52 -0.56
C GLY A 204 -2.42 -20.83 0.90
N GLY A 205 -3.05 -19.90 1.60
CA GLY A 205 -3.50 -20.05 3.00
C GLY A 205 -2.82 -19.08 3.95
N THR A 206 -2.95 -19.34 5.25
CA THR A 206 -2.48 -18.41 6.30
C THR A 206 -0.95 -18.38 6.45
N LYS A 207 -0.24 -19.41 6.01
CA LYS A 207 1.23 -19.47 6.06
C LYS A 207 1.79 -19.50 4.64
N PHE A 208 2.82 -18.72 4.39
CA PHE A 208 3.45 -18.64 3.08
C PHE A 208 4.98 -18.53 3.19
N GLY A 209 5.68 -19.02 2.16
CA GLY A 209 7.10 -18.75 1.97
C GLY A 209 7.28 -17.47 1.17
N ILE A 210 8.26 -16.65 1.54
CA ILE A 210 8.58 -15.38 0.87
C ILE A 210 9.60 -15.69 -0.24
N LEU A 211 9.19 -15.54 -1.49
CA LEU A 211 10.06 -15.66 -2.66
C LEU A 211 10.77 -14.34 -2.97
N GLY A 212 10.14 -13.22 -2.67
CA GLY A 212 10.70 -11.90 -2.87
C GLY A 212 9.98 -10.84 -2.06
N MET A 213 10.71 -9.78 -1.72
CA MET A 213 10.18 -8.63 -0.99
C MET A 213 10.85 -7.36 -1.49
N GLU A 214 10.06 -6.32 -1.67
CA GLU A 214 10.51 -4.98 -2.02
C GLU A 214 9.86 -3.94 -1.12
N VAL A 215 10.61 -2.90 -0.79
CA VAL A 215 10.10 -1.73 -0.06
C VAL A 215 10.36 -0.48 -0.88
N TRP A 216 9.31 0.26 -1.14
CA TRP A 216 9.29 1.48 -1.94
C TRP A 216 8.97 2.68 -1.06
N LYS A 217 9.82 3.67 -1.10
CA LYS A 217 9.59 4.97 -0.45
C LYS A 217 8.82 5.87 -1.39
N VAL A 218 7.80 6.54 -0.86
CA VAL A 218 6.91 7.48 -1.54
C VAL A 218 6.97 8.83 -0.83
N GLY A 219 7.51 9.84 -1.49
CA GLY A 219 7.64 11.20 -0.93
C GLY A 219 9.07 11.68 -0.76
#